data_7cc96a8181f909025539ed204b0e8058
#
_entry.id   7cc96a8181f909025539ed204b0e8058
#
_cell.length_a   1.000
_cell.length_b   1.000
_cell.length_c   1.000
_cell.angle_alpha   90.00
_cell.angle_beta   90.00
_cell.angle_gamma   90.00
#
_symmetry.space_group_name_H-M   'P 1'
#
loop_
_entity.id
_entity.type
_entity.pdbx_description
1 polymer ?
#
loop_
_entity_poly.entity_id
_entity_poly.type
_entity_poly.pdbx_seq_one_letter_code
_entity_poly.pdbx_strand_id
1 'polypeptide(L)'
;MCIRDRAKIEQKNEVIATTKEKLDKQQIHLDHKKAELNSILKETEKEEKLLLDKSKEFSASIDNHLLTAYTRIRNKVKNGLAVVSIERGASGGSFFTIPPQIQLEIANRKKITIDEHSGRILIDADLAAEEKEKIDSLFA
;
A
#
# COMPACT_ATOMS: atom_id res chain seq x y z
N MET A 1 20.81 -54.73 31.25
CA MET A 1 20.25 -53.80 30.21
C MET A 1 20.12 -54.56 28.92
N CYS A 2 18.88 -54.73 28.45
CA CYS A 2 18.57 -55.60 27.31
C CYS A 2 19.06 -54.99 25.98
N ILE A 3 19.55 -55.83 25.06
CA ILE A 3 20.04 -55.38 23.71
C ILE A 3 18.94 -54.59 22.98
N ARG A 4 17.68 -54.96 23.18
CA ARG A 4 16.50 -54.26 22.61
C ARG A 4 16.33 -52.83 23.14
N ASP A 5 16.74 -52.55 24.38
CA ASP A 5 16.65 -51.23 24.99
C ASP A 5 17.76 -50.30 24.49
N ARG A 6 18.96 -50.84 24.22
CA ARG A 6 20.05 -50.09 23.59
C ARG A 6 19.67 -49.63 22.17
N ALA A 7 19.12 -50.53 21.34
CA ALA A 7 18.71 -50.19 20.00
C ALA A 7 17.60 -49.08 20.00
N LYS A 8 16.67 -49.12 20.95
CA LYS A 8 15.63 -48.10 21.10
C LYS A 8 16.21 -46.72 21.52
N ILE A 9 17.20 -46.75 22.38
CA ILE A 9 17.88 -45.52 22.83
C ILE A 9 18.64 -44.91 21.66
N GLU A 10 19.32 -45.71 20.88
CA GLU A 10 20.09 -45.28 19.70
C GLU A 10 19.19 -44.66 18.65
N GLN A 11 18.09 -45.31 18.28
CA GLN A 11 17.05 -44.76 17.41
C GLN A 11 16.48 -43.40 17.90
N LYS A 12 16.19 -43.29 19.19
CA LYS A 12 15.68 -42.04 19.75
C LYS A 12 16.73 -40.93 19.73
N ASN A 13 17.99 -41.25 19.95
CA ASN A 13 19.08 -40.28 19.87
C ASN A 13 19.28 -39.78 18.45
N GLU A 14 19.18 -40.65 17.43
CA GLU A 14 19.22 -40.21 16.01
C GLU A 14 18.03 -39.28 15.68
N VAL A 15 16.82 -39.63 16.12
CA VAL A 15 15.64 -38.77 15.90
C VAL A 15 15.83 -37.41 16.61
N ILE A 16 16.38 -37.39 17.81
CA ILE A 16 16.67 -36.14 18.53
C ILE A 16 17.72 -35.32 17.77
N ALA A 17 18.78 -35.93 17.29
CA ALA A 17 19.81 -35.23 16.52
C ALA A 17 19.27 -34.63 15.24
N THR A 18 18.51 -35.39 14.43
CA THR A 18 17.90 -34.91 13.20
C THR A 18 16.86 -33.81 13.44
N THR A 19 16.13 -33.91 14.55
CA THR A 19 15.13 -32.88 14.91
C THR A 19 15.78 -31.60 15.37
N LYS A 20 16.89 -31.70 16.12
CA LYS A 20 17.70 -30.53 16.52
C LYS A 20 18.28 -29.80 15.31
N GLU A 21 18.86 -30.51 14.35
CA GLU A 21 19.35 -29.90 13.12
C GLU A 21 18.25 -29.15 12.33
N LYS A 22 17.07 -29.76 12.26
CA LYS A 22 15.91 -29.09 11.60
C LYS A 22 15.50 -27.83 12.34
N LEU A 23 15.48 -27.89 13.67
CA LEU A 23 15.13 -26.76 14.52
C LEU A 23 16.15 -25.62 14.37
N ASP A 24 17.44 -25.94 14.39
CA ASP A 24 18.49 -24.93 14.22
C ASP A 24 18.40 -24.25 12.85
N LYS A 25 18.17 -25.03 11.77
CA LYS A 25 17.97 -24.47 10.43
C LYS A 25 16.74 -23.56 10.35
N GLN A 26 15.64 -23.96 10.98
CA GLN A 26 14.45 -23.14 11.03
C GLN A 26 14.64 -21.87 11.87
N GLN A 27 15.38 -21.94 12.95
CA GLN A 27 15.70 -20.79 13.79
C GLN A 27 16.53 -19.75 13.02
N ILE A 28 17.58 -20.19 12.33
CA ILE A 28 18.41 -19.31 11.50
C ILE A 28 17.56 -18.64 10.41
N HIS A 29 16.71 -19.40 9.73
CA HIS A 29 15.81 -18.87 8.72
C HIS A 29 14.82 -17.84 9.28
N LEU A 30 14.27 -18.11 10.46
CA LEU A 30 13.35 -17.21 11.15
C LEU A 30 14.04 -15.91 11.56
N ASP A 31 15.26 -15.99 12.07
CA ASP A 31 16.03 -14.81 12.46
C ASP A 31 16.40 -13.94 11.27
N HIS A 32 16.74 -14.57 10.13
CA HIS A 32 16.95 -13.86 8.87
C HIS A 32 15.69 -13.13 8.42
N LYS A 33 14.54 -13.80 8.44
CA LYS A 33 13.25 -13.20 8.06
C LYS A 33 12.82 -12.07 8.99
N LYS A 34 13.11 -12.20 10.29
CA LYS A 34 12.86 -11.09 11.23
C LYS A 34 13.76 -9.88 10.96
N ALA A 35 15.02 -10.10 10.59
CA ALA A 35 15.92 -9.01 10.21
C ALA A 35 15.46 -8.28 8.95
N GLU A 36 15.07 -9.03 7.91
CA GLU A 36 14.49 -8.46 6.68
C GLU A 36 13.22 -7.65 6.99
N LEU A 37 12.31 -8.21 7.78
CA LEU A 37 11.08 -7.52 8.18
C LEU A 37 11.36 -6.21 8.91
N ASN A 38 12.29 -6.21 9.86
CA ASN A 38 12.66 -5.01 10.60
C ASN A 38 13.29 -3.93 9.70
N SER A 39 14.02 -4.31 8.67
CA SER A 39 14.56 -3.37 7.68
C SER A 39 13.43 -2.71 6.89
N ILE A 40 12.52 -3.51 6.34
CA ILE A 40 11.37 -3.04 5.58
C ILE A 40 10.47 -2.12 6.45
N LEU A 41 10.21 -2.50 7.68
CA LEU A 41 9.40 -1.67 8.60
C LEU A 41 10.02 -0.29 8.84
N LYS A 42 11.34 -0.23 9.04
CA LYS A 42 12.04 1.05 9.26
C LYS A 42 12.01 1.95 8.03
N GLU A 43 12.12 1.37 6.84
CA GLU A 43 12.03 2.09 5.57
C GLU A 43 10.61 2.63 5.38
N THR A 44 9.61 1.75 5.52
CA THR A 44 8.19 2.11 5.38
C THR A 44 7.74 3.17 6.39
N GLU A 45 8.19 3.09 7.65
CA GLU A 45 7.87 4.10 8.66
C GLU A 45 8.44 5.48 8.34
N LYS A 46 9.60 5.54 7.70
CA LYS A 46 10.18 6.83 7.25
C LYS A 46 9.37 7.43 6.12
N GLU A 47 9.01 6.60 5.12
CA GLU A 47 8.18 7.02 4.00
C GLU A 47 6.80 7.48 4.47
N GLU A 48 6.17 6.74 5.37
CA GLU A 48 4.88 7.09 5.94
C GLU A 48 4.91 8.44 6.66
N LYS A 49 5.92 8.68 7.49
CA LYS A 49 6.07 9.97 8.19
C LYS A 49 6.24 11.12 7.22
N LEU A 50 7.07 10.97 6.20
CA LEU A 50 7.30 11.98 5.20
C LEU A 50 6.02 12.30 4.42
N LEU A 51 5.27 11.28 4.00
CA LEU A 51 3.98 11.43 3.31
C LEU A 51 2.93 12.10 4.21
N LEU A 52 2.86 11.72 5.49
CA LEU A 52 1.94 12.33 6.44
C LEU A 52 2.25 13.80 6.69
N ASP A 53 3.52 14.17 6.80
CA ASP A 53 3.92 15.55 7.02
C ASP A 53 3.63 16.40 5.77
N LYS A 54 3.92 15.90 4.58
CA LYS A 54 3.53 16.54 3.32
C LYS A 54 2.01 16.65 3.17
N SER A 55 1.27 15.62 3.52
CA SER A 55 -0.19 15.66 3.51
C SER A 55 -0.76 16.74 4.44
N LYS A 56 -0.17 16.94 5.62
CA LYS A 56 -0.56 18.02 6.53
C LYS A 56 -0.23 19.41 5.96
N GLU A 57 0.95 19.56 5.36
CA GLU A 57 1.38 20.81 4.71
C GLU A 57 0.40 21.20 3.59
N PHE A 58 0.06 20.28 2.69
CA PHE A 58 -0.90 20.54 1.62
C PHE A 58 -2.33 20.76 2.15
N SER A 59 -2.75 20.04 3.18
CA SER A 59 -4.08 20.23 3.76
C SER A 59 -4.26 21.62 4.38
N ALA A 60 -3.20 22.25 4.85
CA ALA A 60 -3.26 23.62 5.38
C ALA A 60 -3.52 24.68 4.30
N SER A 61 -3.20 24.37 3.04
CA SER A 61 -3.43 25.27 1.89
C SER A 61 -4.81 25.14 1.24
N ILE A 62 -5.56 24.09 1.61
CA ILE A 62 -6.86 23.76 1.01
C ILE A 62 -7.99 24.30 1.89
N ASP A 63 -9.07 24.77 1.27
CA ASP A 63 -10.28 25.21 1.97
C ASP A 63 -10.87 24.06 2.83
N ASN A 64 -11.23 24.38 4.06
CA ASN A 64 -11.78 23.42 5.03
C ASN A 64 -13.01 22.66 4.51
N HIS A 65 -13.84 23.31 3.70
CA HIS A 65 -15.01 22.67 3.10
C HIS A 65 -14.61 21.54 2.14
N LEU A 66 -13.63 21.80 1.28
CA LEU A 66 -13.10 20.83 0.33
C LEU A 66 -12.34 19.71 1.03
N LEU A 67 -11.56 20.04 2.06
CA LEU A 67 -10.83 19.06 2.86
C LEU A 67 -11.77 18.10 3.59
N THR A 68 -12.87 18.63 4.13
CA THR A 68 -13.91 17.81 4.80
C THR A 68 -14.58 16.87 3.80
N ALA A 69 -14.92 17.37 2.60
CA ALA A 69 -15.50 16.56 1.54
C ALA A 69 -14.54 15.43 1.09
N TYR A 70 -13.28 15.76 0.86
CA TYR A 70 -12.23 14.81 0.51
C TYR A 70 -12.06 13.72 1.58
N THR A 71 -11.96 14.11 2.85
CA THR A 71 -11.80 13.17 3.97
C THR A 71 -13.01 12.23 4.09
N ARG A 72 -14.21 12.75 3.88
CA ARG A 72 -15.44 11.94 3.87
C ARG A 72 -15.42 10.90 2.76
N ILE A 73 -15.00 11.28 1.55
CA ILE A 73 -14.89 10.35 0.42
C ILE A 73 -13.83 9.29 0.70
N ARG A 74 -12.64 9.72 1.16
CA ARG A 74 -11.52 8.81 1.49
C ARG A 74 -11.91 7.76 2.52
N ASN A 75 -12.62 8.14 3.57
CA ASN A 75 -13.04 7.20 4.62
C ASN A 75 -14.15 6.25 4.17
N LYS A 76 -14.98 6.66 3.21
CA LYS A 76 -16.07 5.83 2.67
C LYS A 76 -15.57 4.76 1.70
N VAL A 77 -14.47 5.01 1.02
CA VAL A 77 -13.92 4.13 -0.02
C VAL A 77 -12.95 3.11 0.59
N LYS A 78 -13.18 1.82 0.32
CA LYS A 78 -12.39 0.71 0.92
C LYS A 78 -10.88 0.79 0.64
N ASN A 79 -10.48 1.29 -0.54
CA ASN A 79 -9.07 1.43 -0.93
C ASN A 79 -8.47 2.81 -0.58
N GLY A 80 -9.22 3.70 0.06
CA GLY A 80 -8.75 5.03 0.46
C GLY A 80 -8.46 6.01 -0.70
N LEU A 81 -8.76 5.63 -1.96
CA LEU A 81 -8.53 6.47 -3.14
C LEU A 81 -9.72 7.39 -3.36
N ALA A 82 -9.64 8.62 -2.85
CA ALA A 82 -10.67 9.64 -3.04
C ALA A 82 -10.57 10.37 -4.39
N VAL A 83 -9.36 10.43 -4.95
CA VAL A 83 -9.07 11.04 -6.25
C VAL A 83 -8.60 9.95 -7.20
N VAL A 84 -9.13 9.94 -8.41
CA VAL A 84 -8.81 8.93 -9.42
C VAL A 84 -8.64 9.56 -10.78
N SER A 85 -7.69 9.06 -11.56
CA SER A 85 -7.47 9.49 -12.94
C SER A 85 -8.49 8.86 -13.90
N ILE A 86 -8.68 9.51 -15.05
CA ILE A 86 -9.42 8.92 -16.16
C ILE A 86 -8.45 8.12 -17.00
N GLU A 87 -8.76 6.85 -17.22
CA GLU A 87 -7.99 5.97 -18.08
C GLU A 87 -8.90 5.40 -19.19
N ARG A 88 -8.50 5.60 -20.44
CA ARG A 88 -9.23 5.09 -21.62
C ARG A 88 -10.72 5.47 -21.65
N GLY A 89 -11.04 6.68 -21.18
CA GLY A 89 -12.42 7.17 -21.14
C GLY A 89 -13.28 6.57 -20.00
N ALA A 90 -12.69 5.90 -19.04
CA ALA A 90 -13.35 5.34 -17.87
C ALA A 90 -12.71 5.88 -16.57
N SER A 91 -13.48 5.89 -15.49
CA SER A 91 -12.97 6.25 -14.15
C SER A 91 -12.04 5.16 -13.62
N GLY A 92 -10.83 5.50 -13.21
CA GLY A 92 -9.86 4.56 -12.61
C GLY A 92 -10.31 3.96 -11.27
N GLY A 93 -11.45 4.38 -10.75
CA GLY A 93 -11.98 3.89 -9.48
C GLY A 93 -13.26 3.09 -9.56
N SER A 94 -14.16 3.44 -10.45
CA SER A 94 -15.45 2.77 -10.66
C SER A 94 -15.47 1.91 -11.92
N PHE A 95 -14.52 2.17 -12.84
CA PHE A 95 -14.42 1.56 -14.18
C PHE A 95 -15.63 1.83 -15.11
N PHE A 96 -16.51 2.75 -14.71
CA PHE A 96 -17.60 3.19 -15.57
C PHE A 96 -17.11 4.19 -16.62
N THR A 97 -17.67 4.08 -17.80
CA THR A 97 -17.37 4.98 -18.93
C THR A 97 -17.87 6.38 -18.64
N ILE A 98 -17.04 7.37 -18.89
CA ILE A 98 -17.34 8.78 -18.68
C ILE A 98 -17.70 9.41 -20.02
N PRO A 99 -18.81 10.17 -20.11
CA PRO A 99 -19.20 10.85 -21.34
C PRO A 99 -18.08 11.77 -21.87
N PRO A 100 -17.86 11.86 -23.20
CA PRO A 100 -16.76 12.65 -23.76
C PRO A 100 -16.78 14.13 -23.37
N GLN A 101 -17.98 14.71 -23.18
CA GLN A 101 -18.09 16.10 -22.71
C GLN A 101 -17.50 16.31 -21.33
N ILE A 102 -17.75 15.37 -20.40
CA ILE A 102 -17.21 15.42 -19.04
C ILE A 102 -15.68 15.20 -19.07
N GLN A 103 -15.18 14.32 -19.95
CA GLN A 103 -13.74 14.14 -20.14
C GLN A 103 -13.06 15.44 -20.58
N LEU A 104 -13.65 16.19 -21.52
CA LEU A 104 -13.15 17.49 -21.94
C LEU A 104 -13.19 18.54 -20.82
N GLU A 105 -14.22 18.54 -19.99
CA GLU A 105 -14.31 19.43 -18.83
C GLU A 105 -13.21 19.14 -17.81
N ILE A 106 -12.89 17.87 -17.57
CA ILE A 106 -11.82 17.46 -16.67
C ILE A 106 -10.46 17.82 -17.24
N ALA A 107 -10.22 17.60 -18.53
CA ALA A 107 -8.99 17.98 -19.21
C ALA A 107 -8.76 19.51 -19.18
N ASN A 108 -9.82 20.32 -19.20
CA ASN A 108 -9.74 21.77 -19.05
C ASN A 108 -9.36 22.23 -17.64
N ARG A 109 -9.40 21.37 -16.63
CA ARG A 109 -8.97 21.63 -15.23
C ARG A 109 -9.64 22.87 -14.56
N LYS A 110 -10.84 23.28 -15.06
CA LYS A 110 -11.52 24.49 -14.56
C LYS A 110 -12.39 24.27 -13.34
N LYS A 111 -12.84 23.04 -13.12
CA LYS A 111 -13.72 22.67 -12.01
C LYS A 111 -13.42 21.28 -11.48
N ILE A 112 -13.77 21.05 -10.21
CA ILE A 112 -13.70 19.73 -9.61
C ILE A 112 -14.91 18.92 -10.10
N THR A 113 -14.65 17.81 -10.74
CA THR A 113 -15.68 16.88 -11.24
C THR A 113 -15.71 15.64 -10.37
N ILE A 114 -16.91 15.21 -10.02
CA ILE A 114 -17.14 14.05 -9.16
C ILE A 114 -17.76 12.93 -10.01
N ASP A 115 -17.28 11.72 -9.84
CA ASP A 115 -17.86 10.53 -10.45
C ASP A 115 -19.24 10.23 -9.85
N GLU A 116 -20.28 10.20 -10.65
CA GLU A 116 -21.67 9.98 -10.24
C GLU A 116 -21.88 8.61 -9.58
N HIS A 117 -21.08 7.61 -9.97
CA HIS A 117 -21.22 6.23 -9.48
C HIS A 117 -20.47 5.97 -8.17
N SER A 118 -19.27 6.49 -8.04
CA SER A 118 -18.41 6.23 -6.88
C SER A 118 -18.30 7.41 -5.92
N GLY A 119 -18.71 8.60 -6.33
CA GLY A 119 -18.55 9.83 -5.57
C GLY A 119 -17.10 10.29 -5.43
N ARG A 120 -16.17 9.73 -6.21
CA ARG A 120 -14.75 10.08 -6.22
C ARG A 120 -14.50 11.31 -7.07
N ILE A 121 -13.44 12.02 -6.75
CA ILE A 121 -13.00 13.16 -7.55
C ILE A 121 -12.23 12.64 -8.76
N LEU A 122 -12.62 13.11 -9.95
CA LEU A 122 -12.00 12.77 -11.22
C LEU A 122 -10.95 13.81 -11.60
N ILE A 123 -9.78 13.33 -11.99
CA ILE A 123 -8.69 14.16 -12.49
C ILE A 123 -8.21 13.66 -13.87
N ASP A 124 -7.55 14.55 -14.59
CA ASP A 124 -6.90 14.24 -15.85
C ASP A 124 -5.70 13.30 -15.62
N ALA A 125 -5.46 12.39 -16.59
CA ALA A 125 -4.36 11.44 -16.53
C ALA A 125 -2.98 12.12 -16.54
N ASP A 126 -2.83 13.20 -17.32
CA ASP A 126 -1.58 13.96 -17.40
C ASP A 126 -1.25 14.63 -16.06
N LEU A 127 -2.27 15.21 -15.41
CA LEU A 127 -2.10 15.80 -14.08
C LEU A 127 -1.69 14.74 -13.04
N ALA A 128 -2.30 13.54 -13.12
CA ALA A 128 -1.95 12.46 -12.22
C ALA A 128 -0.49 12.00 -12.40
N ALA A 129 -0.01 11.95 -13.65
CA ALA A 129 1.37 11.59 -13.96
C ALA A 129 2.35 12.66 -13.47
N GLU A 130 2.08 13.94 -13.72
CA GLU A 130 2.89 15.08 -13.26
C GLU A 130 3.06 15.06 -11.73
N GLU A 131 1.97 14.87 -10.99
CA GLU A 131 2.01 14.84 -9.52
C GLU A 131 2.69 13.58 -8.98
N LYS A 132 2.55 12.44 -9.67
CA LYS A 132 3.26 11.22 -9.32
C LYS A 132 4.77 11.39 -9.45
N GLU A 133 5.24 11.95 -10.55
CA GLU A 133 6.68 12.24 -10.74
C GLU A 133 7.23 13.18 -9.66
N LYS A 134 6.46 14.19 -9.25
CA LYS A 134 6.85 15.06 -8.15
C LYS A 134 6.99 14.32 -6.83
N ILE A 135 6.05 13.40 -6.53
CA ILE A 135 6.10 12.58 -5.32
C ILE A 135 7.30 11.63 -5.38
N ASP A 136 7.50 10.94 -6.51
CA ASP A 136 8.61 10.01 -6.69
C ASP A 136 9.98 10.72 -6.53
N SER A 137 10.07 11.97 -6.96
CA SER A 137 11.28 12.80 -6.77
C SER A 137 11.58 13.14 -5.30
N LEU A 138 10.59 13.04 -4.40
CA LEU A 138 10.80 13.28 -2.96
C LEU A 138 11.43 12.06 -2.26
N PHE A 139 11.40 10.89 -2.90
CA PHE A 139 11.96 9.64 -2.38
C PHE A 139 13.27 9.24 -3.06
N ALA A 140 13.65 9.95 -4.13
CA ALA A 140 14.93 9.74 -4.82
C ALA A 140 16.06 10.49 -4.10
#